data_a23db71f77c0eb064967366537e46b70
#
_entry.id   a23db71f77c0eb064967366537e46b70
#
_cell.length_a   1.000
_cell.length_b   1.000
_cell.length_c   1.000
_cell.angle_alpha   90.00
_cell.angle_beta   90.00
_cell.angle_gamma   90.00
#
_symmetry.space_group_name_H-M   'P 1'
#
loop_
_entity.id
_entity.type
_entity.pdbx_description
1 polymer ?
#
loop_
_entity_poly.entity_id
_entity_poly.type
_entity_poly.pdbx_seq_one_letter_code
_entity_poly.pdbx_strand_id
1 'polypeptide(L)'
;MLLLLGLVLLLSIVMIPLGLPGIWVMLAGAMGYNALVAGAIAGPIGWATLVGTLVLAVVAEVLEFTLSTSYARKYGGSRRAGWGAIVGGFVGAFAGIPIPIIGSVIGAFLGAFVGAFVAELTNRESGPAAATRVATGALLGRAVGAALKVGFGLAIAAWLFFAAWV
;
A
#
# COMPACT_ATOMS: atom_id res chain seq x y z
N MET A 1 18.03 11.18 -18.14
CA MET A 1 17.13 11.54 -17.03
C MET A 1 15.79 10.80 -17.08
N LEU A 2 15.09 10.75 -18.22
CA LEU A 2 13.82 10.03 -18.36
C LEU A 2 13.91 8.54 -18.01
N LEU A 3 14.98 7.85 -18.43
CA LEU A 3 15.23 6.44 -18.07
C LEU A 3 15.38 6.26 -16.55
N LEU A 4 16.01 7.20 -15.86
CA LEU A 4 16.15 7.16 -14.41
C LEU A 4 14.78 7.31 -13.73
N LEU A 5 13.95 8.25 -14.20
CA LEU A 5 12.56 8.37 -13.72
C LEU A 5 11.79 7.07 -13.94
N GLY A 6 11.86 6.50 -15.16
CA GLY A 6 11.21 5.22 -15.47
C GLY A 6 11.64 4.09 -14.54
N LEU A 7 12.92 3.99 -14.23
CA LEU A 7 13.44 3.01 -13.27
C LEU A 7 12.87 3.23 -11.86
N VAL A 8 12.84 4.49 -11.38
CA VAL A 8 12.25 4.84 -10.07
C VAL A 8 10.78 4.46 -10.04
N LEU A 9 10.01 4.77 -11.08
CA LEU A 9 8.58 4.43 -11.17
C LEU A 9 8.37 2.91 -11.15
N LEU A 10 9.15 2.14 -11.90
CA LEU A 10 9.07 0.67 -11.91
C LEU A 10 9.40 0.06 -10.55
N LEU A 11 10.49 0.51 -9.91
CA LEU A 11 10.84 0.06 -8.56
C LEU A 11 9.74 0.41 -7.55
N SER A 12 9.16 1.60 -7.68
CA SER A 12 8.07 2.04 -6.81
C SER A 12 6.82 1.17 -6.96
N ILE A 13 6.49 0.70 -8.18
CA ILE A 13 5.38 -0.25 -8.38
C ILE A 13 5.64 -1.55 -7.62
N VAL A 14 6.86 -2.07 -7.68
CA VAL A 14 7.24 -3.29 -6.93
C VAL A 14 7.15 -3.08 -5.42
N MET A 15 7.40 -1.87 -4.93
CA MET A 15 7.31 -1.55 -3.49
C MET A 15 5.87 -1.60 -2.95
N ILE A 16 4.84 -1.34 -3.78
CA ILE A 16 3.45 -1.26 -3.34
C ILE A 16 2.96 -2.57 -2.70
N PRO A 17 3.04 -3.74 -3.35
CA PRO A 17 2.58 -5.00 -2.75
C PRO A 17 3.41 -5.43 -1.53
N LEU A 18 4.63 -4.89 -1.39
CA LEU A 18 5.49 -5.09 -0.21
C LEU A 18 4.99 -4.35 1.03
N GLY A 19 3.97 -3.50 0.89
CA GLY A 19 3.50 -2.62 1.95
C GLY A 19 4.40 -1.40 2.20
N LEU A 20 5.31 -1.14 1.27
CA LEU A 20 6.19 0.03 1.29
C LEU A 20 5.48 1.23 0.64
N PRO A 21 5.88 2.46 0.94
CA PRO A 21 5.22 3.67 0.45
C PRO A 21 5.55 3.97 -1.03
N GLY A 22 5.36 2.99 -1.94
CA GLY A 22 5.76 3.08 -3.35
C GLY A 22 5.17 4.29 -4.07
N ILE A 23 3.89 4.62 -3.87
CA ILE A 23 3.25 5.79 -4.51
C ILE A 23 3.93 7.10 -4.05
N TRP A 24 4.32 7.20 -2.78
CA TRP A 24 5.03 8.37 -2.26
C TRP A 24 6.45 8.48 -2.83
N VAL A 25 7.10 7.35 -3.08
CA VAL A 25 8.41 7.30 -3.77
C VAL A 25 8.28 7.75 -5.23
N MET A 26 7.17 7.42 -5.93
CA MET A 26 6.89 7.94 -7.27
C MET A 26 6.79 9.47 -7.28
N LEU A 27 6.04 10.04 -6.32
CA LEU A 27 5.90 11.50 -6.19
C LEU A 27 7.23 12.18 -5.89
N ALA A 28 8.00 11.65 -4.93
CA ALA A 28 9.33 12.15 -4.62
C ALA A 28 10.28 12.04 -5.82
N GLY A 29 10.21 10.94 -6.57
CA GLY A 29 10.97 10.72 -7.80
C GLY A 29 10.61 11.74 -8.90
N ALA A 30 9.32 12.07 -9.05
CA ALA A 30 8.87 13.10 -10.01
C ALA A 30 9.38 14.50 -9.62
N MET A 31 9.32 14.85 -8.33
CA MET A 31 9.86 16.12 -7.83
C MET A 31 11.38 16.18 -7.99
N GLY A 32 12.09 15.08 -7.70
CA GLY A 32 13.53 14.96 -7.92
C GLY A 32 13.91 15.08 -9.39
N TYR A 33 13.13 14.48 -10.29
CA TYR A 33 13.30 14.62 -11.73
C TYR A 33 13.21 16.08 -12.17
N ASN A 34 12.17 16.80 -11.73
CA ASN A 34 12.02 18.22 -12.02
C ASN A 34 13.20 19.05 -11.49
N ALA A 35 13.64 18.79 -10.26
CA ALA A 35 14.78 19.50 -9.67
C ALA A 35 16.07 19.27 -10.47
N LEU A 36 16.30 18.06 -10.98
CA LEU A 36 17.49 17.73 -11.76
C LEU A 36 17.45 18.28 -13.20
N VAL A 37 16.26 18.39 -13.79
CA VAL A 37 16.12 18.82 -15.20
C VAL A 37 15.92 20.33 -15.31
N ALA A 38 15.16 20.95 -14.40
CA ALA A 38 14.81 22.36 -14.47
C ALA A 38 15.37 23.20 -13.30
N GLY A 39 16.07 22.59 -12.35
CA GLY A 39 16.53 23.30 -11.13
C GLY A 39 15.40 23.78 -10.22
N ALA A 40 14.17 23.28 -10.41
CA ALA A 40 12.99 23.67 -9.67
C ALA A 40 12.08 22.47 -9.39
N ILE A 41 11.19 22.60 -8.38
CA ILE A 41 10.20 21.55 -8.07
C ILE A 41 9.17 21.41 -9.21
N ALA A 42 8.79 22.53 -9.82
CA ALA A 42 7.96 22.54 -11.04
C ALA A 42 8.88 22.66 -12.27
N GLY A 43 8.93 21.62 -13.07
CA GLY A 43 9.69 21.52 -14.30
C GLY A 43 8.83 20.93 -15.40
N PRO A 44 9.36 20.01 -16.21
CA PRO A 44 8.60 19.31 -17.24
C PRO A 44 7.31 18.68 -16.70
N ILE A 45 7.36 18.11 -15.48
CA ILE A 45 6.14 17.64 -14.80
C ILE A 45 5.49 18.84 -14.11
N GLY A 46 4.45 19.38 -14.72
CA GLY A 46 3.76 20.58 -14.24
C GLY A 46 3.04 20.37 -12.89
N TRP A 47 2.74 21.50 -12.21
CA TRP A 47 2.06 21.50 -10.91
C TRP A 47 0.72 20.75 -10.92
N ALA A 48 -0.06 20.85 -12.02
CA ALA A 48 -1.34 20.16 -12.14
C ALA A 48 -1.17 18.64 -12.06
N THR A 49 -0.13 18.09 -12.68
CA THR A 49 0.21 16.67 -12.62
C THR A 49 0.66 16.25 -11.21
N LEU A 50 1.52 17.05 -10.58
CA LEU A 50 2.00 16.75 -9.22
C LEU A 50 0.84 16.77 -8.21
N VAL A 51 -0.04 17.78 -8.29
CA VAL A 51 -1.21 17.85 -7.41
C VAL A 51 -2.21 16.75 -7.73
N GLY A 52 -2.49 16.47 -9.00
CA GLY A 52 -3.41 15.40 -9.40
C GLY A 52 -2.92 14.02 -8.94
N THR A 53 -1.64 13.73 -9.10
CA THR A 53 -1.05 12.46 -8.63
C THR A 53 -0.98 12.38 -7.10
N LEU A 54 -0.78 13.50 -6.41
CA LEU A 54 -0.88 13.58 -4.95
C LEU A 54 -2.31 13.24 -4.47
N VAL A 55 -3.33 13.81 -5.12
CA VAL A 55 -4.73 13.50 -4.80
C VAL A 55 -5.01 12.01 -5.01
N LEU A 56 -4.56 11.44 -6.13
CA LEU A 56 -4.71 10.00 -6.39
C LEU A 56 -3.97 9.14 -5.36
N ALA A 57 -2.79 9.58 -4.90
CA ALA A 57 -2.04 8.90 -3.84
C ALA A 57 -2.83 8.86 -2.53
N VAL A 58 -3.39 9.99 -2.11
CA VAL A 58 -4.22 10.06 -0.90
C VAL A 58 -5.48 9.21 -1.04
N VAL A 59 -6.16 9.27 -2.19
CA VAL A 59 -7.33 8.42 -2.47
C VAL A 59 -6.98 6.94 -2.38
N ALA A 60 -5.86 6.52 -2.97
CA ALA A 60 -5.39 5.14 -2.91
C ALA A 60 -5.13 4.66 -1.47
N GLU A 61 -4.50 5.50 -0.62
CA GLU A 61 -4.27 5.20 0.80
C GLU A 61 -5.59 5.05 1.58
N VAL A 62 -6.52 5.99 1.38
CA VAL A 62 -7.83 5.97 2.05
C VAL A 62 -8.62 4.73 1.64
N LEU A 63 -8.62 4.38 0.35
CA LEU A 63 -9.32 3.21 -0.16
C LEU A 63 -8.69 1.90 0.36
N GLU A 64 -7.37 1.77 0.34
CA GLU A 64 -6.68 0.59 0.89
C GLU A 64 -7.04 0.38 2.36
N PHE A 65 -6.95 1.45 3.17
CA PHE A 65 -7.29 1.40 4.59
C PHE A 65 -8.75 1.02 4.81
N THR A 66 -9.66 1.66 4.06
CA THR A 66 -11.10 1.43 4.17
C THR A 66 -11.48 0.01 3.77
N LEU A 67 -10.92 -0.50 2.67
CA LEU A 67 -11.17 -1.87 2.21
C LEU A 67 -10.67 -2.89 3.22
N SER A 68 -9.43 -2.72 3.71
CA SER A 68 -8.83 -3.63 4.70
C SER A 68 -9.72 -3.78 5.95
N THR A 69 -10.21 -2.65 6.48
CA THR A 69 -11.08 -2.65 7.67
C THR A 69 -12.50 -3.12 7.36
N SER A 70 -13.04 -2.80 6.19
CA SER A 70 -14.41 -3.18 5.78
C SER A 70 -14.55 -4.69 5.59
N TYR A 71 -13.54 -5.32 4.98
CA TYR A 71 -13.54 -6.77 4.81
C TYR A 71 -13.48 -7.50 6.16
N ALA A 72 -12.62 -7.08 7.09
CA ALA A 72 -12.60 -7.66 8.43
C ALA A 72 -13.98 -7.58 9.11
N ARG A 73 -14.66 -6.43 9.02
CA ARG A 73 -16.02 -6.24 9.55
C ARG A 73 -17.06 -7.10 8.84
N LYS A 74 -17.01 -7.20 7.51
CA LYS A 74 -17.92 -8.03 6.71
C LYS A 74 -17.89 -9.50 7.14
N TYR A 75 -16.75 -9.95 7.64
CA TYR A 75 -16.57 -11.29 8.19
C TYR A 75 -16.88 -11.39 9.70
N GLY A 76 -17.52 -10.37 10.28
CA GLY A 76 -17.95 -10.33 11.67
C GLY A 76 -16.89 -9.82 12.65
N GLY A 77 -15.82 -9.21 12.13
CA GLY A 77 -14.70 -8.73 12.94
C GLY A 77 -15.01 -7.48 13.77
N SER A 78 -14.48 -7.47 14.97
CA SER A 78 -14.48 -6.33 15.86
C SER A 78 -13.55 -5.21 15.36
N ARG A 79 -13.68 -4.00 15.92
CA ARG A 79 -12.71 -2.92 15.66
C ARG A 79 -11.29 -3.34 16.05
N ARG A 80 -11.14 -4.17 17.08
CA ARG A 80 -9.85 -4.69 17.55
C ARG A 80 -9.19 -5.57 16.50
N ALA A 81 -9.95 -6.45 15.83
CA ALA A 81 -9.43 -7.28 14.74
C ALA A 81 -8.92 -6.43 13.57
N GLY A 82 -9.60 -5.35 13.21
CA GLY A 82 -9.13 -4.41 12.19
C GLY A 82 -7.78 -3.79 12.53
N TRP A 83 -7.62 -3.29 13.75
CA TRP A 83 -6.33 -2.77 14.23
C TRP A 83 -5.27 -3.86 14.35
N GLY A 84 -5.66 -5.05 14.83
CA GLY A 84 -4.78 -6.22 14.88
C GLY A 84 -4.24 -6.59 13.50
N ALA A 85 -5.08 -6.57 12.47
CA ALA A 85 -4.65 -6.80 11.08
C ALA A 85 -3.63 -5.77 10.60
N ILE A 86 -3.84 -4.48 10.91
CA ILE A 86 -2.93 -3.40 10.52
C ILE A 86 -1.58 -3.57 11.22
N VAL A 87 -1.58 -3.64 12.53
CA VAL A 87 -0.35 -3.76 13.33
C VAL A 87 0.38 -5.06 12.99
N GLY A 88 -0.35 -6.18 12.95
CA GLY A 88 0.21 -7.49 12.58
C GLY A 88 0.79 -7.49 11.17
N GLY A 89 0.13 -6.84 10.22
CA GLY A 89 0.62 -6.70 8.86
C GLY A 89 1.94 -5.90 8.79
N PHE A 90 2.04 -4.82 9.54
CA PHE A 90 3.28 -4.05 9.66
C PHE A 90 4.40 -4.89 10.28
N VAL A 91 4.16 -5.47 11.46
CA VAL A 91 5.15 -6.32 12.15
C VAL A 91 5.60 -7.49 11.26
N GLY A 92 4.64 -8.14 10.58
CA GLY A 92 4.94 -9.23 9.67
C GLY A 92 5.77 -8.80 8.46
N ALA A 93 5.49 -7.62 7.88
CA ALA A 93 6.29 -7.07 6.79
C ALA A 93 7.75 -6.87 7.22
N PHE A 94 7.97 -6.28 8.38
CA PHE A 94 9.31 -6.09 8.94
C PHE A 94 10.00 -7.40 9.28
N ALA A 95 9.30 -8.36 9.88
CA ALA A 95 9.83 -9.68 10.18
C ALA A 95 10.23 -10.46 8.91
N GLY A 96 9.59 -10.16 7.77
CA GLY A 96 9.90 -10.76 6.49
C GLY A 96 11.12 -10.18 5.76
N ILE A 97 11.68 -9.05 6.21
CA ILE A 97 12.82 -8.36 5.57
C ILE A 97 14.02 -9.29 5.26
N PRO A 98 14.40 -10.27 6.12
CA PRO A 98 15.52 -11.15 5.82
C PRO A 98 15.43 -11.90 4.49
N ILE A 99 14.21 -12.13 3.98
CA ILE A 99 13.99 -12.68 2.63
C ILE A 99 13.54 -11.53 1.72
N PRO A 100 14.44 -10.97 0.88
CA PRO A 100 14.12 -9.77 0.11
C PRO A 100 12.86 -9.93 -0.73
N ILE A 101 12.00 -8.92 -0.72
CA ILE A 101 10.77 -8.81 -1.50
C ILE A 101 9.70 -9.82 -1.07
N ILE A 102 9.92 -11.11 -1.27
CA ILE A 102 8.93 -12.17 -1.04
C ILE A 102 8.59 -12.30 0.45
N GLY A 103 9.59 -12.24 1.32
CA GLY A 103 9.40 -12.38 2.77
C GLY A 103 8.55 -11.26 3.35
N SER A 104 8.77 -10.01 2.95
CA SER A 104 7.97 -8.88 3.42
C SER A 104 6.52 -8.97 2.95
N VAL A 105 6.25 -9.44 1.71
CA VAL A 105 4.86 -9.66 1.23
C VAL A 105 4.21 -10.76 2.04
N ILE A 106 4.82 -11.95 2.09
CA ILE A 106 4.26 -13.08 2.85
C ILE A 106 4.10 -12.71 4.32
N GLY A 107 5.12 -12.09 4.91
CA GLY A 107 5.10 -11.62 6.29
C GLY A 107 3.97 -10.64 6.55
N ALA A 108 3.74 -9.68 5.66
CA ALA A 108 2.66 -8.72 5.77
C ALA A 108 1.27 -9.38 5.72
N PHE A 109 1.07 -10.38 4.85
CA PHE A 109 -0.19 -11.11 4.74
C PHE A 109 -0.42 -12.02 5.95
N LEU A 110 0.59 -12.81 6.33
CA LEU A 110 0.53 -13.68 7.51
C LEU A 110 0.37 -12.86 8.79
N GLY A 111 1.10 -11.77 8.90
CA GLY A 111 1.00 -10.87 10.05
C GLY A 111 -0.38 -10.23 10.17
N ALA A 112 -0.99 -9.81 9.08
CA ALA A 112 -2.36 -9.30 9.09
C ALA A 112 -3.36 -10.37 9.54
N PHE A 113 -3.22 -11.60 9.05
CA PHE A 113 -4.04 -12.73 9.49
C PHE A 113 -3.87 -13.03 10.97
N VAL A 114 -2.63 -13.22 11.42
CA VAL A 114 -2.32 -13.55 12.83
C VAL A 114 -2.74 -12.41 13.75
N GLY A 115 -2.46 -11.17 13.37
CA GLY A 115 -2.84 -9.99 14.15
C GLY A 115 -4.36 -9.84 14.30
N ALA A 116 -5.13 -10.05 13.22
CA ALA A 116 -6.58 -10.06 13.27
C ALA A 116 -7.11 -11.21 14.14
N PHE A 117 -6.55 -12.41 13.97
CA PHE A 117 -6.93 -13.61 14.71
C PHE A 117 -6.71 -13.44 16.22
N VAL A 118 -5.51 -13.04 16.62
CA VAL A 118 -5.18 -12.83 18.03
C VAL A 118 -6.04 -11.72 18.63
N ALA A 119 -6.19 -10.59 17.92
CA ALA A 119 -7.01 -9.50 18.41
C ALA A 119 -8.50 -9.88 18.57
N GLU A 120 -9.04 -10.72 17.66
CA GLU A 120 -10.42 -11.19 17.78
C GLU A 120 -10.60 -12.22 18.88
N LEU A 121 -9.60 -13.08 19.14
CA LEU A 121 -9.63 -14.01 20.29
C LEU A 121 -9.67 -13.30 21.67
N THR A 122 -9.18 -12.06 21.74
CA THR A 122 -9.29 -11.27 22.98
C THR A 122 -10.71 -10.75 23.22
N ASN A 123 -11.59 -10.86 22.23
CA ASN A 123 -13.01 -10.57 22.38
C ASN A 123 -13.70 -11.77 23.03
N ARG A 124 -14.24 -11.59 24.23
CA ARG A 124 -14.84 -12.66 25.05
C ARG A 124 -16.03 -13.35 24.40
N GLU A 125 -16.65 -12.71 23.39
CA GLU A 125 -17.79 -13.25 22.65
C GLU A 125 -17.38 -14.06 21.42
N SER A 126 -16.09 -14.05 21.03
CA SER A 126 -15.57 -14.66 19.81
C SER A 126 -14.80 -15.94 20.13
N GLY A 127 -15.30 -17.08 19.64
CA GLY A 127 -14.56 -18.35 19.69
C GLY A 127 -13.52 -18.46 18.54
N PRO A 128 -12.66 -19.50 18.56
CA PRO A 128 -11.60 -19.71 17.56
C PRO A 128 -12.11 -19.76 16.11
N ALA A 129 -13.27 -20.35 15.87
CA ALA A 129 -13.87 -20.42 14.55
C ALA A 129 -14.28 -19.03 14.01
N ALA A 130 -14.83 -18.17 14.86
CA ALA A 130 -15.16 -16.79 14.52
C ALA A 130 -13.88 -16.00 14.25
N ALA A 131 -12.86 -16.12 15.09
CA ALA A 131 -11.58 -15.45 14.92
C ALA A 131 -10.89 -15.85 13.60
N THR A 132 -10.91 -17.13 13.21
CA THR A 132 -10.39 -17.60 11.92
C THR A 132 -11.13 -16.96 10.75
N ARG A 133 -12.46 -16.90 10.80
CA ARG A 133 -13.26 -16.27 9.76
C ARG A 133 -12.92 -14.78 9.62
N VAL A 134 -12.80 -14.07 10.72
CA VAL A 134 -12.44 -12.65 10.74
C VAL A 134 -11.02 -12.44 10.19
N ALA A 135 -10.06 -13.27 10.59
CA ALA A 135 -8.69 -13.23 10.09
C ALA A 135 -8.61 -13.47 8.58
N THR A 136 -9.42 -14.41 8.05
CA THR A 136 -9.55 -14.62 6.60
C THR A 136 -10.12 -13.38 5.91
N GLY A 137 -11.11 -12.73 6.50
CA GLY A 137 -11.64 -11.46 6.01
C GLY A 137 -10.58 -10.36 5.95
N ALA A 138 -9.76 -10.24 6.99
CA ALA A 138 -8.65 -9.27 7.03
C ALA A 138 -7.60 -9.55 5.94
N LEU A 139 -7.27 -10.84 5.73
CA LEU A 139 -6.35 -11.27 4.66
C LEU A 139 -6.88 -10.89 3.27
N LEU A 140 -8.16 -11.19 2.99
CA LEU A 140 -8.81 -10.82 1.73
C LEU A 140 -8.88 -9.31 1.54
N GLY A 141 -9.22 -8.56 2.60
CA GLY A 141 -9.23 -7.10 2.57
C GLY A 141 -7.88 -6.51 2.22
N ARG A 142 -6.81 -7.07 2.78
CA ARG A 142 -5.45 -6.69 2.44
C ARG A 142 -5.10 -7.00 0.98
N ALA A 143 -5.47 -8.18 0.48
CA ALA A 143 -5.22 -8.56 -0.91
C ALA A 143 -5.93 -7.63 -1.91
N VAL A 144 -7.21 -7.35 -1.67
CA VAL A 144 -8.01 -6.43 -2.50
C VAL A 144 -7.46 -5.00 -2.41
N GLY A 145 -7.13 -4.52 -1.22
CA GLY A 145 -6.53 -3.20 -1.01
C GLY A 145 -5.20 -3.04 -1.73
N ALA A 146 -4.31 -4.04 -1.62
CA ALA A 146 -3.03 -4.03 -2.30
C ALA A 146 -3.19 -4.06 -3.83
N ALA A 147 -4.09 -4.89 -4.37
CA ALA A 147 -4.35 -4.95 -5.80
C ALA A 147 -4.89 -3.60 -6.34
N LEU A 148 -5.82 -2.97 -5.61
CA LEU A 148 -6.33 -1.66 -5.95
C LEU A 148 -5.22 -0.60 -5.92
N LYS A 149 -4.39 -0.60 -4.89
CA LYS A 149 -3.26 0.34 -4.76
C LYS A 149 -2.23 0.17 -5.89
N VAL A 150 -1.96 -1.07 -6.32
CA VAL A 150 -1.14 -1.33 -7.52
C VAL A 150 -1.77 -0.71 -8.75
N GLY A 151 -3.09 -0.83 -8.95
CA GLY A 151 -3.81 -0.19 -10.05
C GLY A 151 -3.64 1.33 -10.06
N PHE A 152 -3.81 1.99 -8.90
CA PHE A 152 -3.53 3.42 -8.75
C PHE A 152 -2.06 3.75 -9.03
N GLY A 153 -1.13 2.95 -8.52
CA GLY A 153 0.30 3.12 -8.77
C GLY A 153 0.65 3.06 -10.25
N LEU A 154 0.08 2.12 -11.00
CA LEU A 154 0.25 2.03 -12.45
C LEU A 154 -0.29 3.27 -13.18
N ALA A 155 -1.48 3.74 -12.79
CA ALA A 155 -2.07 4.94 -13.37
C ALA A 155 -1.23 6.20 -13.09
N ILE A 156 -0.76 6.37 -11.84
CA ILE A 156 0.13 7.46 -11.44
C ILE A 156 1.46 7.37 -12.18
N ALA A 157 2.08 6.19 -12.26
CA ALA A 157 3.33 6.01 -12.97
C ALA A 157 3.21 6.35 -14.45
N ALA A 158 2.15 5.89 -15.11
CA ALA A 158 1.86 6.22 -16.50
C ALA A 158 1.69 7.74 -16.68
N TRP A 159 0.90 8.37 -15.82
CA TRP A 159 0.68 9.83 -15.91
C TRP A 159 1.96 10.63 -15.71
N LEU A 160 2.77 10.30 -14.67
CA LEU A 160 4.05 10.96 -14.43
C LEU A 160 5.05 10.76 -15.58
N PHE A 161 5.11 9.54 -16.13
CA PHE A 161 6.00 9.24 -17.25
C PHE A 161 5.61 10.01 -18.51
N PHE A 162 4.33 10.04 -18.84
CA PHE A 162 3.80 10.81 -19.98
C PHE A 162 4.05 12.31 -19.81
N ALA A 163 3.79 12.85 -18.62
CA ALA A 163 4.01 14.28 -18.34
C ALA A 163 5.50 14.66 -18.39
N ALA A 164 6.41 13.74 -18.14
CA ALA A 164 7.84 13.98 -18.26
C ALA A 164 8.36 13.83 -19.71
N TRP A 165 7.59 13.15 -20.58
CA TRP A 165 7.94 12.93 -21.98
C TRP A 165 7.56 14.13 -22.87
N VAL A 166 6.44 14.80 -22.59
CA VAL A 166 5.90 15.93 -23.38
C VAL A 166 6.54 17.25 -22.97
#